data_efc78cc84cb5bbe2cafae647b550bbb0
#
_entry.id   efc78cc84cb5bbe2cafae647b550bbb0
#
_cell.length_a   1.000
_cell.length_b   1.000
_cell.length_c   1.000
_cell.angle_alpha   90.00
_cell.angle_beta   90.00
_cell.angle_gamma   90.00
#
_symmetry.space_group_name_H-M   'P 1'
#
loop_
_entity.id
_entity.type
_entity.pdbx_description
1 polymer ?
#
loop_
_entity_poly.entity_id
_entity_poly.type
_entity_poly.pdbx_seq_one_letter_code
_entity_poly.pdbx_strand_id
1 'polypeptide(L)'
;MKKSILLLIVFVSATALFNACKKSDDNKANDADIMTSEDLATNEDFSEEIDFAVDVAIEDRGGPGACPVVTLDQPWGTWPNKITIDYGPDGCTGPNGDHLLKGKIIVEQSAEMFTAGATRTKTFEDFYVDDVKVEGSKSWINNGLDAAGNWSYTKTATNMLLSYPDGTTSSWNHTHTSTLIQGALTLTHWDNIWSTTGASSGVNRNGVSYSATITEPLIKKATCRWISEGVVEFTRDGNTSTLNFGNGTCDRFATLTTASGDTFTILLRR
;
A
#
# COMPACT_ATOMS: atom_id res chain seq x y z
N MET A 1 29.21 -83.66 -27.29
CA MET A 1 28.02 -83.07 -26.56
C MET A 1 28.50 -81.80 -25.87
N LYS A 2 28.31 -80.64 -26.51
CA LYS A 2 28.68 -79.29 -25.97
C LYS A 2 27.39 -78.52 -25.66
N LYS A 3 27.14 -78.22 -24.40
CA LYS A 3 26.01 -77.37 -23.94
C LYS A 3 26.38 -75.89 -24.05
N SER A 4 25.73 -75.14 -24.91
CA SER A 4 25.84 -73.67 -24.96
C SER A 4 24.91 -73.09 -23.93
N ILE A 5 25.48 -72.32 -23.02
CA ILE A 5 24.76 -71.50 -22.05
C ILE A 5 24.51 -70.12 -22.69
N LEU A 6 23.25 -69.79 -22.88
CA LEU A 6 22.81 -68.50 -23.39
C LEU A 6 22.71 -67.51 -22.21
N LEU A 7 23.56 -66.47 -22.18
CA LEU A 7 23.57 -65.45 -21.18
C LEU A 7 22.55 -64.35 -21.54
N LEU A 8 21.46 -64.27 -20.79
CA LEU A 8 20.42 -63.26 -20.95
C LEU A 8 20.86 -62.00 -20.19
N ILE A 9 21.27 -60.96 -20.91
CA ILE A 9 21.57 -59.65 -20.32
C ILE A 9 20.25 -58.88 -20.24
N VAL A 10 19.76 -58.72 -19.03
CA VAL A 10 18.61 -57.83 -18.72
C VAL A 10 19.12 -56.39 -18.66
N PHE A 11 18.72 -55.58 -19.65
CA PHE A 11 18.86 -54.14 -19.62
C PHE A 11 17.81 -53.56 -18.66
N VAL A 12 18.20 -53.24 -17.43
CA VAL A 12 17.42 -52.40 -16.55
C VAL A 12 17.70 -50.94 -16.94
N SER A 13 16.82 -50.37 -17.76
CA SER A 13 16.85 -48.94 -18.04
C SER A 13 16.41 -48.14 -16.81
N ALA A 14 17.37 -47.46 -16.21
CA ALA A 14 17.17 -46.53 -15.14
C ALA A 14 16.41 -45.27 -15.67
N THR A 15 15.11 -45.24 -15.51
CA THR A 15 14.31 -44.01 -15.59
C THR A 15 14.18 -43.40 -14.18
N ALA A 16 15.22 -42.77 -13.72
CA ALA A 16 15.16 -41.87 -12.58
C ALA A 16 15.96 -40.63 -12.98
N LEU A 17 15.32 -39.47 -12.85
CA LEU A 17 15.91 -38.13 -12.76
C LEU A 17 15.26 -37.10 -13.70
N PHE A 18 14.06 -36.64 -13.34
CA PHE A 18 13.60 -35.32 -13.74
C PHE A 18 12.67 -34.72 -12.69
N ASN A 19 13.07 -34.74 -11.41
CA ASN A 19 12.36 -34.03 -10.36
C ASN A 19 13.22 -33.01 -9.58
N ALA A 20 14.47 -32.73 -10.02
CA ALA A 20 15.37 -31.85 -9.29
C ALA A 20 15.27 -30.36 -9.68
N CYS A 21 14.66 -30.03 -10.84
CA CYS A 21 14.54 -28.64 -11.28
C CYS A 21 13.33 -27.89 -10.70
N LYS A 22 12.27 -28.57 -10.29
CA LYS A 22 11.03 -27.93 -9.88
C LYS A 22 11.18 -27.17 -8.55
N LYS A 23 11.91 -27.71 -7.59
CA LYS A 23 12.04 -27.14 -6.25
C LYS A 23 12.85 -25.83 -6.19
N SER A 24 13.80 -25.60 -7.10
CA SER A 24 14.56 -24.34 -7.16
C SER A 24 13.77 -23.21 -7.84
N ASP A 25 12.90 -23.56 -8.79
CA ASP A 25 12.05 -22.58 -9.49
C ASP A 25 10.86 -22.18 -8.62
N ASP A 26 10.27 -23.13 -7.87
CA ASP A 26 9.22 -22.87 -6.91
C ASP A 26 9.70 -21.94 -5.77
N ASN A 27 10.92 -22.11 -5.26
CA ASN A 27 11.51 -21.24 -4.25
C ASN A 27 11.72 -19.81 -4.77
N LYS A 28 12.20 -19.64 -6.01
CA LYS A 28 12.37 -18.31 -6.61
C LYS A 28 11.03 -17.62 -6.89
N ALA A 29 10.02 -18.38 -7.30
CA ALA A 29 8.68 -17.86 -7.49
C ALA A 29 8.10 -17.36 -6.16
N ASN A 30 8.24 -18.13 -5.08
CA ASN A 30 7.78 -17.76 -3.75
C ASN A 30 8.52 -16.52 -3.22
N ASP A 31 9.84 -16.41 -3.39
CA ASP A 31 10.62 -15.23 -2.99
C ASP A 31 10.15 -13.96 -3.71
N ALA A 32 9.80 -14.08 -5.00
CA ALA A 32 9.29 -12.96 -5.78
C ALA A 32 7.85 -12.57 -5.37
N ASP A 33 7.01 -13.52 -4.97
CA ASP A 33 5.67 -13.25 -4.44
C ASP A 33 5.76 -12.62 -3.05
N ILE A 34 6.67 -13.06 -2.20
CA ILE A 34 6.95 -12.44 -0.89
C ILE A 34 7.35 -10.97 -1.09
N MET A 35 8.33 -10.68 -1.97
CA MET A 35 8.75 -9.31 -2.26
C MET A 35 7.61 -8.45 -2.80
N THR A 36 6.81 -8.99 -3.73
CA THR A 36 5.67 -8.24 -4.29
C THR A 36 4.63 -7.93 -3.23
N SER A 37 4.33 -8.89 -2.33
CA SER A 37 3.37 -8.69 -1.25
C SER A 37 3.86 -7.71 -0.18
N GLU A 38 5.16 -7.72 0.14
CA GLU A 38 5.76 -6.73 1.03
C GLU A 38 5.69 -5.32 0.46
N ASP A 39 6.02 -5.14 -0.82
CA ASP A 39 5.98 -3.84 -1.48
C ASP A 39 4.53 -3.35 -1.64
N LEU A 40 3.61 -4.24 -2.00
CA LEU A 40 2.18 -3.91 -2.10
C LEU A 40 1.63 -3.45 -0.75
N ALA A 41 1.91 -4.21 0.31
CA ALA A 41 1.51 -3.83 1.67
C ALA A 41 2.12 -2.49 2.10
N THR A 42 3.40 -2.24 1.78
CA THR A 42 4.07 -0.97 2.09
C THR A 42 3.46 0.19 1.31
N ASN A 43 3.14 0.00 0.03
CA ASN A 43 2.52 1.02 -0.81
C ASN A 43 1.14 1.43 -0.27
N GLU A 44 0.32 0.47 0.15
CA GLU A 44 -0.99 0.73 0.75
C GLU A 44 -0.84 1.43 2.11
N ASP A 45 0.07 0.96 2.98
CA ASP A 45 0.29 1.54 4.31
C ASP A 45 0.81 2.98 4.21
N PHE A 46 1.82 3.25 3.38
CA PHE A 46 2.32 4.63 3.16
C PHE A 46 1.26 5.53 2.52
N SER A 47 0.44 4.97 1.64
CA SER A 47 -0.68 5.71 1.04
C SER A 47 -1.66 6.18 2.11
N GLU A 48 -2.07 5.32 3.02
CA GLU A 48 -3.00 5.65 4.10
C GLU A 48 -2.35 6.54 5.17
N GLU A 49 -1.06 6.33 5.51
CA GLU A 49 -0.34 7.21 6.44
C GLU A 49 -0.24 8.65 5.93
N ILE A 50 0.13 8.85 4.67
CA ILE A 50 0.18 10.18 4.04
C ILE A 50 -1.20 10.84 4.06
N ASP A 51 -2.26 10.09 3.76
CA ASP A 51 -3.62 10.60 3.76
C ASP A 51 -4.04 11.05 5.16
N PHE A 52 -3.79 10.23 6.16
CA PHE A 52 -4.10 10.54 7.55
C PHE A 52 -3.27 11.70 8.11
N ALA A 53 -1.97 11.73 7.79
CA ALA A 53 -1.08 12.82 8.20
C ALA A 53 -1.53 14.18 7.64
N VAL A 54 -2.01 14.21 6.40
CA VAL A 54 -2.57 15.43 5.80
C VAL A 54 -3.87 15.84 6.48
N ASP A 55 -4.77 14.90 6.74
CA ASP A 55 -6.06 15.19 7.40
C ASP A 55 -5.84 15.79 8.79
N VAL A 56 -4.97 15.16 9.61
CA VAL A 56 -4.65 15.66 10.96
C VAL A 56 -3.94 17.01 10.91
N ALA A 57 -2.96 17.20 10.01
CA ALA A 57 -2.23 18.47 9.90
C ALA A 57 -3.16 19.64 9.51
N ILE A 58 -4.14 19.39 8.64
CA ILE A 58 -5.15 20.38 8.24
C ILE A 58 -6.12 20.67 9.40
N GLU A 59 -6.52 19.67 10.18
CA GLU A 59 -7.38 19.82 11.35
C GLU A 59 -6.68 20.62 12.45
N ASP A 60 -5.47 20.23 12.83
CA ASP A 60 -4.69 20.84 13.91
C ASP A 60 -4.15 22.23 13.56
N ARG A 61 -4.02 22.53 12.25
CA ARG A 61 -3.55 23.80 11.66
C ARG A 61 -2.14 24.23 12.09
N GLY A 62 -1.43 23.44 12.84
CA GLY A 62 -0.09 23.71 13.35
C GLY A 62 0.11 25.14 13.87
N GLY A 63 0.64 25.30 15.08
CA GLY A 63 0.98 26.61 15.63
C GLY A 63 2.46 26.97 15.40
N PRO A 64 2.90 28.19 15.77
CA PRO A 64 4.32 28.53 15.75
C PRO A 64 5.13 27.56 16.61
N GLY A 65 6.12 26.93 15.99
CA GLY A 65 6.96 25.90 16.65
C GLY A 65 6.33 24.51 16.70
N ALA A 66 5.17 24.30 16.07
CA ALA A 66 4.61 22.96 15.87
C ALA A 66 5.41 22.18 14.80
N CYS A 67 5.33 20.89 14.86
CA CYS A 67 5.78 20.02 13.79
C CYS A 67 4.62 19.05 13.46
N PRO A 68 4.09 19.08 12.21
CA PRO A 68 4.55 19.93 11.09
C PRO A 68 4.15 21.40 11.23
N VAL A 69 4.86 22.27 10.49
CA VAL A 69 4.42 23.65 10.25
C VAL A 69 3.45 23.66 9.09
N VAL A 70 2.24 24.20 9.31
CA VAL A 70 1.22 24.32 8.27
C VAL A 70 1.09 25.78 7.83
N THR A 71 1.23 26.03 6.51
CA THR A 71 1.04 27.34 5.91
C THR A 71 0.03 27.28 4.78
N LEU A 72 -0.73 28.37 4.59
CA LEU A 72 -1.78 28.48 3.60
C LEU A 72 -1.56 29.71 2.72
N ASP A 73 -1.84 29.60 1.43
CA ASP A 73 -1.78 30.72 0.49
C ASP A 73 -2.98 31.69 0.66
N GLN A 74 -4.13 31.18 1.12
CA GLN A 74 -5.34 31.97 1.41
C GLN A 74 -5.77 31.77 2.86
N PRO A 75 -6.50 32.71 3.46
CA PRO A 75 -7.08 32.52 4.78
C PRO A 75 -7.87 31.23 4.88
N TRP A 76 -7.85 30.61 6.06
CA TRP A 76 -8.60 29.38 6.31
C TRP A 76 -10.10 29.53 5.96
N GLY A 77 -10.64 28.51 5.29
CA GLY A 77 -12.03 28.52 4.79
C GLY A 77 -12.21 29.22 3.44
N THR A 78 -11.13 29.77 2.85
CA THR A 78 -11.13 30.31 1.49
C THR A 78 -10.65 29.27 0.52
N TRP A 79 -11.41 28.99 -0.52
CA TRP A 79 -11.13 27.99 -1.52
C TRP A 79 -11.16 28.58 -2.95
N PRO A 80 -10.37 28.05 -3.91
CA PRO A 80 -9.35 27.02 -3.72
C PRO A 80 -8.17 27.51 -2.86
N ASN A 81 -7.48 26.59 -2.20
CA ASN A 81 -6.32 26.90 -1.38
C ASN A 81 -5.16 25.95 -1.64
N LYS A 82 -3.94 26.47 -1.48
CA LYS A 82 -2.73 25.68 -1.43
C LYS A 82 -2.22 25.68 0.01
N ILE A 83 -2.00 24.48 0.53
CA ILE A 83 -1.59 24.25 1.90
C ILE A 83 -0.23 23.55 1.83
N THR A 84 0.76 24.12 2.51
CA THR A 84 2.07 23.48 2.66
C THR A 84 2.18 22.92 4.06
N ILE A 85 2.43 21.61 4.15
CA ILE A 85 2.67 20.89 5.40
C ILE A 85 4.17 20.57 5.42
N ASP A 86 4.93 21.27 6.27
CA ASP A 86 6.39 21.21 6.34
C ASP A 86 6.83 20.50 7.61
N TYR A 87 7.36 19.29 7.46
CA TYR A 87 7.94 18.49 8.54
C TYR A 87 9.41 18.84 8.82
N GLY A 88 10.01 19.72 8.00
CA GLY A 88 11.42 20.12 8.12
C GLY A 88 12.41 19.01 7.72
N PRO A 89 13.71 19.34 7.73
CA PRO A 89 14.76 18.39 7.33
C PRO A 89 15.02 17.30 8.39
N ASP A 90 14.83 17.63 9.66
CA ASP A 90 15.01 16.68 10.78
C ASP A 90 13.75 15.81 10.99
N GLY A 91 12.60 16.32 10.54
CA GLY A 91 11.32 15.66 10.61
C GLY A 91 10.66 15.69 11.98
N CYS A 92 9.47 15.16 12.05
CA CYS A 92 8.75 14.85 13.27
C CYS A 92 7.90 13.58 13.12
N THR A 93 7.57 13.03 14.27
CA THR A 93 6.72 11.83 14.32
C THR A 93 5.34 12.13 13.73
N GLY A 94 4.88 11.29 12.84
CA GLY A 94 3.54 11.34 12.27
C GLY A 94 2.44 11.20 13.33
N PRO A 95 1.18 11.46 12.97
CA PRO A 95 0.08 11.55 13.94
C PRO A 95 -0.18 10.27 14.72
N ASN A 96 0.12 9.11 14.15
CA ASN A 96 0.00 7.81 14.82
C ASN A 96 1.17 7.50 15.78
N GLY A 97 2.20 8.36 15.83
CA GLY A 97 3.37 8.16 16.68
C GLY A 97 4.40 7.15 16.16
N ASP A 98 4.27 6.75 14.91
CA ASP A 98 4.90 5.55 14.38
C ASP A 98 5.99 5.83 13.34
N HIS A 99 5.72 6.75 12.40
CA HIS A 99 6.65 7.10 11.33
C HIS A 99 7.29 8.47 11.58
N LEU A 100 8.55 8.59 11.23
CA LEU A 100 9.23 9.88 11.12
C LEU A 100 8.95 10.46 9.73
N LEU A 101 8.23 11.57 9.67
CA LEU A 101 7.94 12.28 8.44
C LEU A 101 8.91 13.45 8.29
N LYS A 102 9.54 13.60 7.10
CA LYS A 102 10.49 14.68 6.77
C LYS A 102 10.13 15.32 5.45
N GLY A 103 10.55 16.57 5.25
CA GLY A 103 10.28 17.32 4.02
C GLY A 103 8.89 17.89 3.97
N LYS A 104 8.29 18.00 2.78
CA LYS A 104 7.03 18.73 2.61
C LYS A 104 6.00 17.94 1.81
N ILE A 105 4.75 18.10 2.22
CA ILE A 105 3.58 17.75 1.42
C ILE A 105 2.91 19.04 0.98
N ILE A 106 2.73 19.20 -0.33
CA ILE A 106 2.00 20.32 -0.93
C ILE A 106 0.60 19.82 -1.27
N VAL A 107 -0.41 20.49 -0.72
CA VAL A 107 -1.82 20.13 -0.91
C VAL A 107 -2.53 21.25 -1.65
N GLU A 108 -3.10 20.94 -2.80
CA GLU A 108 -4.03 21.83 -3.52
C GLU A 108 -5.45 21.30 -3.32
N GLN A 109 -6.32 22.15 -2.76
CA GLN A 109 -7.68 21.77 -2.43
C GLN A 109 -8.67 22.77 -3.00
N SER A 110 -9.71 22.27 -3.69
CA SER A 110 -10.69 23.11 -4.39
C SER A 110 -11.81 23.62 -3.50
N ALA A 111 -12.19 22.88 -2.46
CA ALA A 111 -13.26 23.17 -1.51
C ALA A 111 -13.08 22.33 -0.23
N GLU A 112 -13.95 22.50 0.75
CA GLU A 112 -14.02 21.56 1.90
C GLU A 112 -14.30 20.14 1.42
N MET A 113 -13.54 19.15 1.96
CA MET A 113 -13.59 17.78 1.45
C MET A 113 -14.91 17.04 1.70
N PHE A 114 -15.81 17.59 2.53
CA PHE A 114 -17.20 17.12 2.66
C PHE A 114 -18.16 17.82 1.68
N THR A 115 -17.66 18.44 0.62
CA THR A 115 -18.44 18.99 -0.48
C THR A 115 -18.34 18.05 -1.69
N ALA A 116 -19.47 17.58 -2.22
CA ALA A 116 -19.47 16.73 -3.41
C ALA A 116 -18.79 17.44 -4.59
N GLY A 117 -17.89 16.74 -5.26
CA GLY A 117 -17.05 17.28 -6.34
C GLY A 117 -15.79 18.00 -5.84
N ALA A 118 -15.58 18.17 -4.53
CA ALA A 118 -14.33 18.71 -4.01
C ALA A 118 -13.14 17.82 -4.40
N THR A 119 -12.02 18.46 -4.74
CA THR A 119 -10.78 17.79 -5.11
C THR A 119 -9.65 18.18 -4.16
N ARG A 120 -8.76 17.24 -3.88
CA ARG A 120 -7.52 17.45 -3.14
C ARG A 120 -6.40 16.72 -3.86
N THR A 121 -5.35 17.45 -4.26
CA THR A 121 -4.14 16.87 -4.84
C THR A 121 -2.97 17.08 -3.89
N LYS A 122 -2.15 16.06 -3.73
CA LYS A 122 -0.97 16.03 -2.88
C LYS A 122 0.26 15.76 -3.73
N THR A 123 1.30 16.57 -3.57
CA THR A 123 2.63 16.37 -4.17
C THR A 123 3.69 16.51 -3.10
N PHE A 124 4.91 16.06 -3.39
CA PHE A 124 5.96 15.87 -2.40
C PHE A 124 7.22 16.66 -2.78
N GLU A 125 7.82 17.34 -1.80
CA GLU A 125 9.11 18.01 -1.95
C GLU A 125 10.08 17.47 -0.88
N ASP A 126 11.08 16.71 -1.33
CA ASP A 126 12.04 16.00 -0.46
C ASP A 126 11.36 15.31 0.73
N PHE A 127 10.24 14.65 0.44
CA PHE A 127 9.42 14.02 1.44
C PHE A 127 9.84 12.57 1.69
N TYR A 128 9.90 12.21 2.96
CA TYR A 128 10.28 10.88 3.42
C TYR A 128 9.31 10.38 4.48
N VAL A 129 9.03 9.10 4.42
CA VAL A 129 8.41 8.32 5.51
C VAL A 129 9.51 7.42 6.05
N ASP A 130 9.95 7.65 7.28
CA ASP A 130 11.20 7.14 7.84
C ASP A 130 12.39 7.55 6.94
N ASP A 131 13.17 6.59 6.45
CA ASP A 131 14.27 6.85 5.53
C ASP A 131 13.92 6.54 4.05
N VAL A 132 12.64 6.32 3.73
CA VAL A 132 12.18 6.02 2.38
C VAL A 132 11.66 7.29 1.72
N LYS A 133 12.29 7.72 0.63
CA LYS A 133 11.85 8.86 -0.15
C LYS A 133 10.57 8.53 -0.90
N VAL A 134 9.61 9.45 -0.86
CA VAL A 134 8.31 9.33 -1.54
C VAL A 134 8.21 10.41 -2.61
N GLU A 135 7.92 10.01 -3.83
CA GLU A 135 7.73 10.90 -5.00
C GLU A 135 6.46 10.50 -5.75
N GLY A 136 5.92 11.41 -6.57
CA GLY A 136 4.70 11.20 -7.33
C GLY A 136 3.58 12.14 -6.93
N SER A 137 2.34 11.74 -7.15
CA SER A 137 1.18 12.53 -6.75
C SER A 137 0.01 11.65 -6.33
N LYS A 138 -0.80 12.18 -5.40
CA LYS A 138 -2.06 11.56 -4.98
C LYS A 138 -3.19 12.57 -5.12
N SER A 139 -4.33 12.12 -5.62
CA SER A 139 -5.52 12.97 -5.73
C SER A 139 -6.75 12.28 -5.15
N TRP A 140 -7.62 13.08 -4.55
CA TRP A 140 -8.94 12.69 -4.07
C TRP A 140 -10.00 13.49 -4.80
N ILE A 141 -11.11 12.84 -5.11
CA ILE A 141 -12.35 13.48 -5.59
C ILE A 141 -13.46 12.98 -4.69
N ASN A 142 -14.19 13.91 -4.05
CA ASN A 142 -15.38 13.56 -3.30
C ASN A 142 -16.52 13.23 -4.26
N ASN A 143 -16.98 11.98 -4.28
CA ASN A 143 -18.07 11.50 -5.13
C ASN A 143 -19.47 11.86 -4.56
N GLY A 144 -19.55 12.44 -3.37
CA GLY A 144 -20.77 12.62 -2.62
C GLY A 144 -21.09 11.44 -1.70
N LEU A 145 -22.34 11.36 -1.28
CA LEU A 145 -22.83 10.26 -0.43
C LEU A 145 -23.16 9.03 -1.30
N ASP A 146 -22.79 7.86 -0.84
CA ASP A 146 -23.19 6.59 -1.43
C ASP A 146 -24.67 6.25 -1.09
N ALA A 147 -25.17 5.12 -1.57
CA ALA A 147 -26.55 4.69 -1.32
C ALA A 147 -26.85 4.40 0.17
N ALA A 148 -25.83 4.20 1.00
CA ALA A 148 -25.94 3.99 2.44
C ALA A 148 -25.80 5.31 3.24
N GLY A 149 -25.54 6.43 2.56
CA GLY A 149 -25.33 7.73 3.17
C GLY A 149 -23.92 7.99 3.67
N ASN A 150 -22.94 7.22 3.25
CA ASN A 150 -21.54 7.39 3.60
C ASN A 150 -20.82 8.26 2.56
N TRP A 151 -19.88 9.09 2.98
CA TRP A 151 -19.02 9.82 2.06
C TRP A 151 -18.10 8.88 1.30
N SER A 152 -18.10 9.00 -0.02
CA SER A 152 -17.30 8.20 -0.92
C SER A 152 -16.30 9.07 -1.69
N TYR A 153 -15.09 8.56 -1.88
CA TYR A 153 -14.02 9.28 -2.54
C TYR A 153 -13.33 8.38 -3.57
N THR A 154 -13.08 8.92 -4.75
CA THR A 154 -12.10 8.33 -5.67
C THR A 154 -10.71 8.83 -5.28
N LYS A 155 -9.84 7.92 -4.90
CA LYS A 155 -8.44 8.16 -4.58
C LYS A 155 -7.56 7.62 -5.70
N THR A 156 -6.71 8.47 -6.28
CA THR A 156 -5.78 8.07 -7.34
C THR A 156 -4.36 8.37 -6.91
N ALA A 157 -3.48 7.39 -7.05
CA ALA A 157 -2.04 7.58 -6.94
C ALA A 157 -1.43 7.47 -8.34
N THR A 158 -0.57 8.43 -8.71
CA THR A 158 0.01 8.50 -10.05
C THR A 158 1.52 8.65 -9.95
N ASN A 159 2.24 7.75 -10.66
CA ASN A 159 3.70 7.73 -10.70
C ASN A 159 4.34 7.77 -9.32
N MET A 160 3.74 7.07 -8.36
CA MET A 160 4.33 6.95 -7.04
C MET A 160 5.62 6.15 -7.12
N LEU A 161 6.65 6.65 -6.46
CA LEU A 161 7.97 6.03 -6.39
C LEU A 161 8.47 6.07 -4.94
N LEU A 162 8.86 4.92 -4.44
CA LEU A 162 9.60 4.78 -3.19
C LEU A 162 11.07 4.50 -3.51
N SER A 163 11.96 5.30 -2.93
CA SER A 163 13.41 5.06 -3.00
C SER A 163 13.92 4.70 -1.62
N TYR A 164 14.44 3.51 -1.50
CA TYR A 164 14.89 2.92 -0.23
C TYR A 164 16.37 3.22 0.03
N PRO A 165 16.83 3.24 1.31
CA PRO A 165 18.23 3.52 1.66
C PRO A 165 19.24 2.54 1.06
N ASP A 166 18.83 1.31 0.72
CA ASP A 166 19.67 0.31 0.07
C ASP A 166 19.83 0.52 -1.44
N GLY A 167 19.22 1.58 -1.99
CA GLY A 167 19.26 1.93 -3.41
C GLY A 167 18.22 1.21 -4.25
N THR A 168 17.39 0.35 -3.68
CA THR A 168 16.25 -0.26 -4.41
C THR A 168 15.10 0.72 -4.55
N THR A 169 14.22 0.49 -5.51
CA THR A 169 13.03 1.31 -5.73
C THR A 169 11.81 0.45 -5.97
N SER A 170 10.65 0.89 -5.49
CA SER A 170 9.35 0.36 -5.93
C SER A 170 8.47 1.49 -6.46
N SER A 171 7.62 1.18 -7.42
CA SER A 171 6.70 2.18 -8.00
C SER A 171 5.30 1.61 -8.14
N TRP A 172 4.29 2.48 -8.02
CA TRP A 172 2.90 2.06 -8.23
C TRP A 172 1.99 3.19 -8.70
N ASN A 173 0.87 2.75 -9.25
CA ASN A 173 -0.30 3.57 -9.51
C ASN A 173 -1.51 2.86 -8.93
N HIS A 174 -2.48 3.60 -8.41
CA HIS A 174 -3.75 3.01 -8.04
C HIS A 174 -4.94 3.92 -8.40
N THR A 175 -6.11 3.30 -8.55
CA THR A 175 -7.41 3.97 -8.51
C THR A 175 -8.28 3.20 -7.53
N HIS A 176 -8.57 3.83 -6.41
CA HIS A 176 -9.35 3.26 -5.33
C HIS A 176 -10.64 4.05 -5.12
N THR A 177 -11.69 3.38 -4.67
CA THR A 177 -12.87 3.99 -4.07
C THR A 177 -12.81 3.73 -2.58
N SER A 178 -12.68 4.79 -1.80
CA SER A 178 -12.65 4.74 -0.33
C SER A 178 -13.92 5.36 0.22
N THR A 179 -14.62 4.62 1.07
CA THR A 179 -15.86 5.04 1.71
C THR A 179 -15.62 5.22 3.20
N LEU A 180 -16.00 6.38 3.75
CA LEU A 180 -15.93 6.66 5.18
C LEU A 180 -17.16 6.03 5.84
N ILE A 181 -17.01 4.80 6.34
CA ILE A 181 -18.10 4.00 6.91
C ILE A 181 -18.38 4.32 8.38
N GLN A 182 -17.48 5.05 9.05
CA GLN A 182 -17.64 5.57 10.40
C GLN A 182 -16.82 6.85 10.56
N GLY A 183 -17.27 7.79 11.42
CA GLY A 183 -16.56 9.03 11.77
C GLY A 183 -17.06 10.27 11.04
N ALA A 184 -17.90 10.14 10.01
CA ALA A 184 -18.36 11.28 9.18
C ALA A 184 -19.13 12.38 9.94
N LEU A 185 -19.70 12.07 11.11
CA LEU A 185 -20.53 12.99 11.90
C LEU A 185 -19.78 13.55 13.13
N THR A 186 -18.52 13.26 13.28
CA THR A 186 -17.68 13.73 14.39
C THR A 186 -16.77 14.88 13.94
N LEU A 187 -16.14 15.55 14.91
CA LEU A 187 -15.22 16.67 14.66
C LEU A 187 -13.75 16.19 14.71
N THR A 188 -13.52 14.88 14.65
CA THR A 188 -12.17 14.29 14.74
C THR A 188 -11.97 13.22 13.69
N HIS A 189 -10.73 13.06 13.22
CA HIS A 189 -10.37 11.96 12.31
C HIS A 189 -10.04 10.66 13.06
N TRP A 190 -9.91 10.70 14.39
CA TRP A 190 -9.45 9.56 15.19
C TRP A 190 -10.44 8.40 15.31
N ASP A 191 -11.70 8.63 15.02
CA ASP A 191 -12.74 7.59 14.99
C ASP A 191 -13.14 7.16 13.57
N ASN A 192 -12.42 7.65 12.55
CA ASN A 192 -12.67 7.30 11.17
C ASN A 192 -12.37 5.82 10.90
N ILE A 193 -13.28 5.19 10.19
CA ILE A 193 -13.08 3.86 9.59
C ILE A 193 -13.35 3.98 8.09
N TRP A 194 -12.33 3.60 7.31
CA TRP A 194 -12.38 3.58 5.86
C TRP A 194 -12.53 2.18 5.34
N SER A 195 -13.37 2.02 4.31
CA SER A 195 -13.50 0.81 3.51
C SER A 195 -13.06 1.13 2.09
N THR A 196 -12.02 0.45 1.60
CA THR A 196 -11.38 0.76 0.32
C THR A 196 -11.48 -0.42 -0.62
N THR A 197 -11.87 -0.17 -1.87
CA THR A 197 -11.89 -1.11 -2.99
C THR A 197 -11.15 -0.51 -4.19
N GLY A 198 -10.82 -1.31 -5.19
CA GLY A 198 -10.19 -0.84 -6.42
C GLY A 198 -9.03 -1.68 -6.88
N ALA A 199 -8.15 -1.08 -7.67
CA ALA A 199 -7.03 -1.78 -8.29
C ALA A 199 -5.76 -0.93 -8.28
N SER A 200 -4.63 -1.61 -8.31
CA SER A 200 -3.30 -1.02 -8.41
C SER A 200 -2.44 -1.78 -9.41
N SER A 201 -1.35 -1.15 -9.84
CA SER A 201 -0.30 -1.78 -10.62
C SER A 201 1.03 -1.15 -10.27
N GLY A 202 2.13 -1.88 -10.39
CA GLY A 202 3.43 -1.35 -10.03
C GLY A 202 4.59 -2.22 -10.47
N VAL A 203 5.76 -1.81 -10.00
CA VAL A 203 7.00 -2.56 -10.13
C VAL A 203 7.61 -2.70 -8.74
N ASN A 204 7.87 -3.92 -8.32
CA ASN A 204 8.46 -4.19 -7.01
C ASN A 204 9.97 -3.88 -6.98
N ARG A 205 10.58 -3.93 -5.80
CA ARG A 205 12.02 -3.67 -5.58
C ARG A 205 12.96 -4.58 -6.39
N ASN A 206 12.47 -5.72 -6.87
CA ASN A 206 13.23 -6.62 -7.75
C ASN A 206 13.03 -6.30 -9.24
N GLY A 207 12.33 -5.21 -9.58
CA GLY A 207 12.07 -4.79 -10.96
C GLY A 207 10.97 -5.60 -11.65
N VAL A 208 10.15 -6.34 -10.90
CA VAL A 208 9.08 -7.20 -11.44
C VAL A 208 7.77 -6.44 -11.43
N SER A 209 7.10 -6.37 -12.58
CA SER A 209 5.78 -5.75 -12.72
C SER A 209 4.69 -6.62 -12.13
N TYR A 210 3.69 -5.98 -11.53
CA TYR A 210 2.49 -6.64 -11.02
C TYR A 210 1.23 -5.81 -11.27
N SER A 211 0.09 -6.47 -11.25
CA SER A 211 -1.23 -5.84 -11.13
C SER A 211 -1.95 -6.44 -9.93
N ALA A 212 -2.75 -5.63 -9.24
CA ALA A 212 -3.45 -6.06 -8.04
C ALA A 212 -4.89 -5.53 -8.02
N THR A 213 -5.79 -6.29 -7.41
CA THR A 213 -7.19 -5.94 -7.22
C THR A 213 -7.59 -6.25 -5.79
N ILE A 214 -8.26 -5.32 -5.14
CA ILE A 214 -8.87 -5.53 -3.83
C ILE A 214 -10.13 -6.37 -4.04
N THR A 215 -10.11 -7.63 -3.65
CA THR A 215 -11.22 -8.58 -3.79
C THR A 215 -12.15 -8.59 -2.58
N GLU A 216 -11.61 -8.29 -1.39
CA GLU A 216 -12.39 -7.98 -0.19
C GLU A 216 -11.97 -6.61 0.31
N PRO A 217 -12.91 -5.71 0.68
CA PRO A 217 -12.57 -4.34 1.02
C PRO A 217 -11.49 -4.23 2.10
N LEU A 218 -10.50 -3.37 1.87
CA LEU A 218 -9.49 -3.06 2.87
C LEU A 218 -10.09 -2.13 3.92
N ILE A 219 -9.99 -2.53 5.19
CA ILE A 219 -10.48 -1.75 6.33
C ILE A 219 -9.32 -1.10 7.06
N LYS A 220 -9.33 0.24 7.06
CA LYS A 220 -8.40 1.06 7.83
C LYS A 220 -9.14 1.81 8.93
N LYS A 221 -8.73 1.60 10.17
CA LYS A 221 -9.22 2.34 11.35
C LYS A 221 -8.19 3.40 11.71
N ALA A 222 -8.61 4.62 11.99
CA ALA A 222 -7.67 5.70 12.38
C ALA A 222 -6.85 5.36 13.63
N THR A 223 -7.42 4.56 14.54
CA THR A 223 -6.73 4.08 15.76
C THR A 223 -5.87 2.84 15.53
N CYS A 224 -5.83 2.32 14.31
CA CYS A 224 -4.99 1.18 13.96
C CYS A 224 -3.96 1.62 12.91
N ARG A 225 -2.70 1.40 13.22
CA ARG A 225 -1.57 1.70 12.35
C ARG A 225 -1.67 1.00 11.00
N TRP A 226 -2.11 -0.26 10.98
CA TRP A 226 -2.12 -1.10 9.79
C TRP A 226 -3.54 -1.26 9.23
N ILE A 227 -3.60 -1.64 7.94
CA ILE A 227 -4.83 -2.22 7.40
C ILE A 227 -5.14 -3.48 8.21
N SER A 228 -6.34 -3.56 8.75
CA SER A 228 -6.70 -4.61 9.72
C SER A 228 -7.53 -5.74 9.13
N GLU A 229 -8.07 -5.55 7.90
CA GLU A 229 -8.95 -6.51 7.25
C GLU A 229 -8.96 -6.30 5.74
N GLY A 230 -9.29 -7.34 5.00
CA GLY A 230 -9.48 -7.32 3.54
C GLY A 230 -8.48 -8.19 2.81
N VAL A 231 -8.72 -8.38 1.50
CA VAL A 231 -7.92 -9.24 0.64
C VAL A 231 -7.56 -8.53 -0.65
N VAL A 232 -6.30 -8.63 -1.01
CA VAL A 232 -5.78 -8.20 -2.31
C VAL A 232 -5.32 -9.43 -3.08
N GLU A 233 -5.84 -9.59 -4.29
CA GLU A 233 -5.33 -10.53 -5.27
C GLU A 233 -4.35 -9.81 -6.18
N PHE A 234 -3.15 -10.35 -6.39
CA PHE A 234 -2.18 -9.80 -7.31
C PHE A 234 -1.65 -10.82 -8.30
N THR A 235 -1.40 -10.37 -9.52
CA THR A 235 -0.87 -11.19 -10.61
C THR A 235 0.50 -10.68 -11.02
N ARG A 236 1.46 -11.59 -11.12
CA ARG A 236 2.83 -11.40 -11.55
C ARG A 236 3.24 -12.55 -12.46
N ASP A 237 3.80 -12.23 -13.64
CA ASP A 237 4.25 -13.25 -14.62
C ASP A 237 3.19 -14.33 -14.91
N GLY A 238 1.89 -13.95 -14.90
CA GLY A 238 0.76 -14.86 -15.13
C GLY A 238 0.38 -15.73 -13.92
N ASN A 239 1.05 -15.60 -12.79
CA ASN A 239 0.71 -16.28 -11.53
C ASN A 239 -0.07 -15.34 -10.64
N THR A 240 -1.14 -15.85 -10.02
CA THR A 240 -2.00 -15.09 -9.13
C THR A 240 -1.80 -15.58 -7.70
N SER A 241 -1.56 -14.63 -6.81
CA SER A 241 -1.37 -14.84 -5.37
C SER A 241 -2.29 -13.91 -4.59
N THR A 242 -2.58 -14.21 -3.33
CA THR A 242 -3.46 -13.41 -2.49
C THR A 242 -2.73 -12.94 -1.23
N LEU A 243 -2.98 -11.68 -0.83
CA LEU A 243 -2.53 -11.09 0.42
C LEU A 243 -3.74 -10.77 1.28
N ASN A 244 -3.89 -11.46 2.41
CA ASN A 244 -4.99 -11.30 3.36
C ASN A 244 -4.49 -10.54 4.59
N PHE A 245 -5.08 -9.37 4.86
CA PHE A 245 -4.72 -8.47 5.96
C PHE A 245 -5.36 -8.84 7.31
N GLY A 246 -6.10 -9.94 7.37
CA GLY A 246 -6.67 -10.44 8.61
C GLY A 246 -8.18 -10.23 8.73
N ASN A 247 -8.67 -10.19 9.96
CA ASN A 247 -10.09 -10.25 10.33
C ASN A 247 -10.58 -9.08 11.19
N GLY A 248 -9.90 -7.94 11.12
CA GLY A 248 -10.25 -6.74 11.89
C GLY A 248 -9.43 -6.55 13.18
N THR A 249 -8.54 -7.49 13.51
CA THR A 249 -7.55 -7.30 14.60
C THR A 249 -6.50 -6.30 14.18
N CYS A 250 -6.16 -5.37 15.07
CA CYS A 250 -5.09 -4.42 14.81
C CYS A 250 -3.74 -5.05 15.13
N ASP A 251 -3.12 -5.66 14.15
CA ASP A 251 -1.79 -6.24 14.25
C ASP A 251 -0.99 -6.03 12.95
N ARG A 252 0.29 -6.40 12.97
CA ARG A 252 1.23 -6.17 11.85
C ARG A 252 1.39 -7.38 10.94
N PHE A 253 0.43 -8.28 10.91
CA PHE A 253 0.56 -9.51 10.14
C PHE A 253 -0.44 -9.54 9.00
N ALA A 254 0.05 -9.95 7.83
CA ALA A 254 -0.79 -10.38 6.72
C ALA A 254 -0.37 -11.78 6.28
N THR A 255 -1.25 -12.49 5.62
CA THR A 255 -0.99 -13.85 5.10
C THR A 255 -0.94 -13.80 3.59
N LEU A 256 0.23 -14.13 3.01
CA LEU A 256 0.38 -14.40 1.59
C LEU A 256 0.01 -15.86 1.32
N THR A 257 -0.83 -16.09 0.32
CA THR A 257 -1.03 -17.41 -0.31
C THR A 257 -0.59 -17.32 -1.76
N THR A 258 0.43 -18.09 -2.13
CA THR A 258 1.00 -18.06 -3.48
C THR A 258 0.16 -18.87 -4.46
N ALA A 259 0.43 -18.72 -5.76
CA ALA A 259 -0.21 -19.50 -6.82
C ALA A 259 -0.02 -21.04 -6.66
N SER A 260 1.05 -21.48 -5.99
CA SER A 260 1.27 -22.91 -5.64
C SER A 260 0.45 -23.37 -4.44
N GLY A 261 -0.18 -22.46 -3.69
CA GLY A 261 -0.92 -22.73 -2.47
C GLY A 261 -0.07 -22.69 -1.19
N ASP A 262 1.22 -22.34 -1.30
CA ASP A 262 2.08 -22.12 -0.13
C ASP A 262 1.64 -20.86 0.61
N THR A 263 1.75 -20.87 1.95
CA THR A 263 1.37 -19.75 2.79
C THR A 263 2.57 -19.18 3.55
N PHE A 264 2.65 -17.84 3.60
CA PHE A 264 3.71 -17.11 4.31
C PHE A 264 3.10 -16.00 5.15
N THR A 265 3.72 -15.72 6.29
CA THR A 265 3.39 -14.53 7.08
C THR A 265 4.20 -13.34 6.57
N ILE A 266 3.51 -12.28 6.17
CA ILE A 266 4.10 -11.02 5.77
C ILE A 266 4.02 -10.07 6.96
N LEU A 267 5.15 -9.44 7.28
CA LEU A 267 5.21 -8.41 8.30
C LEU A 267 4.98 -7.05 7.64
N LEU A 268 3.88 -6.41 8.02
CA LEU A 268 3.61 -5.04 7.61
C LEU A 268 4.69 -4.13 8.20
N ARG A 269 5.11 -3.15 7.43
CA ARG A 269 6.25 -2.29 7.78
C ARG A 269 5.94 -1.47 9.04
N ARG A 270 7.00 -1.21 9.85
CA ARG A 270 6.91 -0.29 11.00
C ARG A 270 7.13 1.12 10.56
#